data_098ab17f8107eb8590ff36fedfd8c59f
#
_entry.id   098ab17f8107eb8590ff36fedfd8c59f
#
_cell.length_a   1.000
_cell.length_b   1.000
_cell.length_c   1.000
_cell.angle_alpha   90.00
_cell.angle_beta   90.00
_cell.angle_gamma   90.00
#
_symmetry.space_group_name_H-M   'P 1'
#
loop_
_entity.id
_entity.type
_entity.pdbx_description
1 polymer ?
#
loop_
_entity_poly.entity_id
_entity_poly.type
_entity_poly.pdbx_seq_one_letter_code
_entity_poly.pdbx_strand_id
1 'polypeptide(L)'
;MRAWRAAPLALLCVACGTNRPEIPQELIDLPPGNVTDYPEGPYGTERGEIAANAFFRGWSRPDAVAHEEDTLQNLSFGRYYDPTGERFELLLVNSAALWCSACLSEHETLPDHYRELAPLGLVILSALFQDQKGDPAGVDDLTLWVETYETPFPMALDPDYQLGAYAPAASAPLNLLLDARTLEILEKFTGDQGTVLWPLVEAELARREAE
;
A
#
# COMPACT_ATOMS: atom_id res chain seq x y z
N MET A 1 25.57 15.66 -65.88
CA MET A 1 25.27 16.30 -64.53
C MET A 1 24.27 15.41 -63.80
N ARG A 2 24.75 14.63 -62.82
CA ARG A 2 23.91 13.76 -62.04
C ARG A 2 23.69 14.43 -60.68
N ALA A 3 22.43 14.78 -60.34
CA ALA A 3 22.04 15.36 -59.06
C ALA A 3 21.96 14.25 -57.97
N TRP A 4 22.76 14.37 -56.93
CA TRP A 4 22.66 13.53 -55.73
C TRP A 4 21.52 14.04 -54.87
N ARG A 5 20.52 13.19 -54.65
CA ARG A 5 19.48 13.42 -53.63
C ARG A 5 20.01 12.95 -52.30
N ALA A 6 20.16 13.87 -51.35
CA ALA A 6 20.42 13.55 -49.96
C ALA A 6 19.14 13.04 -49.31
N ALA A 7 19.19 11.84 -48.73
CA ALA A 7 18.12 11.30 -47.89
C ALA A 7 18.23 11.88 -46.46
N PRO A 8 17.12 12.25 -45.82
CA PRO A 8 17.18 12.71 -44.44
C PRO A 8 17.43 11.53 -43.50
N LEU A 9 18.42 11.68 -42.63
CA LEU A 9 18.71 10.78 -41.52
C LEU A 9 17.59 10.96 -40.48
N ALA A 10 16.70 9.97 -40.37
CA ALA A 10 15.72 9.93 -39.29
C ALA A 10 16.44 9.59 -37.98
N LEU A 11 16.50 10.56 -37.07
CA LEU A 11 16.95 10.36 -35.70
C LEU A 11 15.90 9.51 -35.00
N LEU A 12 16.18 8.21 -34.80
CA LEU A 12 15.41 7.37 -33.88
C LEU A 12 15.73 7.83 -32.44
N CYS A 13 14.85 8.64 -31.88
CA CYS A 13 14.79 8.80 -30.43
C CYS A 13 14.37 7.44 -29.84
N VAL A 14 15.32 6.67 -29.33
CA VAL A 14 15.05 5.58 -28.40
C VAL A 14 14.57 6.26 -27.14
N ALA A 15 13.24 6.33 -26.94
CA ALA A 15 12.65 6.64 -25.66
C ALA A 15 13.10 5.52 -24.71
N CYS A 16 13.96 5.86 -23.77
CA CYS A 16 14.17 5.05 -22.56
C CYS A 16 12.85 5.08 -21.78
N GLY A 17 11.91 4.26 -22.19
CA GLY A 17 10.76 3.91 -21.36
C GLY A 17 11.32 3.14 -20.17
N THR A 18 11.23 3.72 -18.99
CA THR A 18 11.35 2.96 -17.74
C THR A 18 10.26 1.90 -17.81
N ASN A 19 10.67 0.65 -17.94
CA ASN A 19 9.76 -0.50 -18.01
C ASN A 19 9.29 -0.78 -16.55
N ARG A 20 8.51 0.16 -15.97
CA ARG A 20 7.85 -0.04 -14.71
C ARG A 20 6.61 -0.90 -14.97
N PRO A 21 6.41 -2.00 -14.24
CA PRO A 21 5.17 -2.77 -14.36
C PRO A 21 3.98 -1.84 -14.08
N GLU A 22 2.97 -1.89 -14.94
CA GLU A 22 1.71 -1.18 -14.68
C GLU A 22 0.94 -1.91 -13.58
N ILE A 23 0.39 -1.14 -12.65
CA ILE A 23 -0.50 -1.69 -11.62
C ILE A 23 -1.76 -2.18 -12.32
N PRO A 24 -2.20 -3.43 -12.08
CA PRO A 24 -3.40 -3.96 -12.69
C PRO A 24 -4.63 -3.05 -12.48
N GLN A 25 -5.45 -2.87 -13.53
CA GLN A 25 -6.61 -1.99 -13.49
C GLN A 25 -7.62 -2.42 -12.42
N GLU A 26 -7.71 -3.72 -12.13
CA GLU A 26 -8.56 -4.30 -11.09
C GLU A 26 -8.22 -3.78 -9.69
N LEU A 27 -6.96 -3.45 -9.44
CA LEU A 27 -6.51 -2.84 -8.18
C LEU A 27 -6.86 -1.34 -8.11
N ILE A 28 -7.12 -0.73 -9.28
CA ILE A 28 -7.46 0.68 -9.41
C ILE A 28 -8.95 0.93 -9.15
N ASP A 29 -9.82 0.11 -9.76
CA ASP A 29 -11.27 0.29 -9.80
C ASP A 29 -12.00 -0.44 -8.65
N LEU A 30 -11.41 -0.44 -7.45
CA LEU A 30 -12.06 -1.04 -6.30
C LEU A 30 -13.37 -0.30 -5.97
N PRO A 31 -14.51 -1.00 -5.95
CA PRO A 31 -15.77 -0.38 -5.53
C PRO A 31 -15.63 0.14 -4.08
N PRO A 32 -16.33 1.22 -3.72
CA PRO A 32 -16.34 1.68 -2.34
C PRO A 32 -16.79 0.54 -1.44
N GLY A 33 -15.93 0.21 -0.46
CA GLY A 33 -16.12 -0.97 0.37
C GLY A 33 -17.37 -0.87 1.22
N ASN A 34 -18.38 -1.66 0.86
CA ASN A 34 -19.45 -2.03 1.76
C ASN A 34 -19.26 -3.52 2.03
N VAL A 35 -18.60 -3.83 3.14
CA VAL A 35 -18.20 -5.20 3.45
C VAL A 35 -19.35 -5.88 4.16
N THR A 36 -20.18 -6.57 3.41
CA THR A 36 -21.23 -7.43 3.97
C THR A 36 -20.70 -8.80 4.43
N ASP A 37 -19.50 -9.18 3.98
CA ASP A 37 -18.97 -10.54 4.12
C ASP A 37 -17.60 -10.60 4.83
N TYR A 38 -17.33 -9.65 5.75
CA TYR A 38 -16.10 -9.70 6.57
C TYR A 38 -16.09 -11.00 7.39
N PRO A 39 -14.92 -11.68 7.56
CA PRO A 39 -14.86 -12.93 8.30
C PRO A 39 -15.42 -12.80 9.72
N GLU A 40 -16.16 -13.82 10.17
CA GLU A 40 -16.64 -13.86 11.53
C GLU A 40 -15.47 -14.08 12.51
N GLY A 41 -15.49 -13.38 13.66
CA GLY A 41 -14.49 -13.54 14.70
C GLY A 41 -14.49 -14.94 15.36
N PRO A 42 -13.65 -15.16 16.35
CA PRO A 42 -13.06 -14.11 17.20
C PRO A 42 -11.93 -13.33 16.52
N TYR A 43 -11.91 -12.01 16.80
CA TYR A 43 -10.83 -11.14 16.33
C TYR A 43 -9.73 -11.02 17.38
N GLY A 44 -8.50 -10.82 16.88
CA GLY A 44 -7.33 -10.65 17.73
C GLY A 44 -6.24 -9.81 17.09
N THR A 45 -5.09 -9.75 17.74
CA THR A 45 -3.94 -8.92 17.34
C THR A 45 -2.65 -9.71 17.16
N GLU A 46 -2.71 -11.02 17.36
CA GLU A 46 -1.55 -11.89 17.29
C GLU A 46 -1.59 -12.78 16.03
N ARG A 47 -0.44 -13.30 15.65
CA ARG A 47 -0.31 -14.21 14.52
C ARG A 47 -1.29 -15.39 14.63
N GLY A 48 -1.97 -15.71 13.54
CA GLY A 48 -2.97 -16.77 13.45
C GLY A 48 -4.37 -16.31 13.86
N GLU A 49 -4.55 -15.08 14.32
CA GLU A 49 -5.85 -14.51 14.64
C GLU A 49 -6.37 -13.66 13.47
N ILE A 50 -7.70 -13.54 13.36
CA ILE A 50 -8.32 -12.69 12.35
C ILE A 50 -8.26 -11.23 12.82
N ALA A 51 -7.74 -10.34 11.98
CA ALA A 51 -7.71 -8.91 12.30
C ALA A 51 -9.14 -8.34 12.31
N ALA A 52 -9.45 -7.49 13.30
CA ALA A 52 -10.71 -6.74 13.30
C ALA A 52 -10.73 -5.72 12.16
N ASN A 53 -11.91 -5.51 11.55
CA ASN A 53 -12.03 -4.55 10.47
C ASN A 53 -11.80 -3.12 10.96
N ALA A 54 -10.72 -2.49 10.54
CA ALA A 54 -10.43 -1.10 10.82
C ALA A 54 -10.94 -0.20 9.68
N PHE A 55 -11.40 1.01 10.03
CA PHE A 55 -12.00 1.95 9.06
C PHE A 55 -11.25 3.27 9.09
N PHE A 56 -10.95 3.78 7.89
CA PHE A 56 -10.15 4.98 7.69
C PHE A 56 -10.79 5.90 6.65
N ARG A 57 -10.33 7.17 6.64
CA ARG A 57 -10.51 8.09 5.52
C ARG A 57 -9.19 8.23 4.77
N GLY A 58 -9.22 8.16 3.45
CA GLY A 58 -7.98 8.24 2.65
C GLY A 58 -8.23 8.13 1.15
N TRP A 59 -7.17 8.00 0.38
CA TRP A 59 -7.21 7.83 -1.07
C TRP A 59 -6.82 6.40 -1.44
N SER A 60 -7.69 5.72 -2.18
CA SER A 60 -7.37 4.38 -2.70
C SER A 60 -6.34 4.44 -3.83
N ARG A 61 -6.27 5.56 -4.54
CA ARG A 61 -5.34 5.85 -5.63
C ARG A 61 -4.88 7.30 -5.51
N PRO A 62 -3.95 7.59 -4.58
CA PRO A 62 -3.45 8.94 -4.39
C PRO A 62 -2.75 9.50 -5.63
N ASP A 63 -2.13 8.65 -6.44
CA ASP A 63 -1.49 8.99 -7.71
C ASP A 63 -2.46 9.40 -8.85
N ALA A 64 -3.77 9.21 -8.66
CA ALA A 64 -4.79 9.42 -9.70
C ALA A 64 -5.88 10.44 -9.32
N VAL A 65 -5.80 11.06 -8.14
CA VAL A 65 -6.82 12.00 -7.64
C VAL A 65 -6.19 13.32 -7.16
N ALA A 66 -6.98 14.37 -7.07
CA ALA A 66 -6.58 15.59 -6.35
C ALA A 66 -6.53 15.29 -4.84
N HIS A 67 -5.53 15.85 -4.15
CA HIS A 67 -5.35 15.63 -2.71
C HIS A 67 -6.14 16.67 -1.91
N GLU A 68 -7.47 16.53 -1.92
CA GLU A 68 -8.40 17.42 -1.25
C GLU A 68 -9.27 16.61 -0.26
N GLU A 69 -9.81 17.26 0.76
CA GLU A 69 -10.60 16.59 1.80
C GLU A 69 -11.87 15.93 1.25
N ASP A 70 -12.50 16.53 0.25
CA ASP A 70 -13.72 16.02 -0.39
C ASP A 70 -13.46 14.82 -1.33
N THR A 71 -12.21 14.57 -1.70
CA THR A 71 -11.80 13.38 -2.46
C THR A 71 -11.47 12.16 -1.59
N LEU A 72 -11.40 12.32 -0.25
CA LEU A 72 -11.18 11.22 0.67
C LEU A 72 -12.31 10.20 0.61
N GLN A 73 -11.95 8.94 0.50
CA GLN A 73 -12.85 7.78 0.47
C GLN A 73 -12.84 7.04 1.80
N ASN A 74 -13.86 6.22 2.03
CA ASN A 74 -13.84 5.25 3.12
C ASN A 74 -12.98 4.05 2.71
N LEU A 75 -11.95 3.77 3.48
CA LEU A 75 -11.07 2.61 3.35
C LEU A 75 -11.26 1.70 4.56
N SER A 76 -11.06 0.40 4.39
CA SER A 76 -11.11 -0.57 5.48
C SER A 76 -10.35 -1.84 5.08
N PHE A 77 -10.00 -2.68 6.04
CA PHE A 77 -9.41 -3.98 5.72
C PHE A 77 -10.36 -4.82 4.85
N GLY A 78 -11.66 -4.76 5.13
CA GLY A 78 -12.65 -5.47 4.37
C GLY A 78 -12.76 -5.07 2.89
N ARG A 79 -12.30 -3.86 2.52
CA ARG A 79 -12.20 -3.48 1.10
C ARG A 79 -11.23 -4.38 0.33
N TYR A 80 -10.26 -4.94 1.01
CA TYR A 80 -9.20 -5.78 0.45
C TYR A 80 -9.39 -7.26 0.81
N TYR A 81 -10.49 -7.61 1.48
CA TYR A 81 -10.89 -8.98 1.71
C TYR A 81 -11.30 -9.63 0.39
N ASP A 82 -10.63 -10.70 0.03
CA ASP A 82 -10.85 -11.45 -1.20
C ASP A 82 -10.83 -12.96 -0.94
N PRO A 83 -11.95 -13.54 -0.49
CA PRO A 83 -12.00 -14.96 -0.14
C PRO A 83 -11.76 -15.89 -1.33
N THR A 84 -11.82 -15.38 -2.56
CA THR A 84 -11.54 -16.17 -3.78
C THR A 84 -10.07 -16.10 -4.18
N GLY A 85 -9.34 -15.08 -3.74
CA GLY A 85 -7.96 -14.83 -4.15
C GLY A 85 -7.81 -14.43 -5.62
N GLU A 86 -8.91 -13.97 -6.28
CA GLU A 86 -8.87 -13.57 -7.68
C GLU A 86 -8.17 -12.23 -7.90
N ARG A 87 -8.10 -11.39 -6.86
CA ARG A 87 -7.58 -10.03 -6.91
C ARG A 87 -6.44 -9.79 -5.96
N PHE A 88 -6.59 -10.26 -4.72
CA PHE A 88 -5.64 -10.04 -3.65
C PHE A 88 -5.26 -11.35 -2.97
N GLU A 89 -3.98 -11.55 -2.82
CA GLU A 89 -3.40 -12.65 -2.07
C GLU A 89 -2.98 -12.19 -0.67
N LEU A 90 -2.38 -11.00 -0.59
CA LEU A 90 -1.84 -10.45 0.65
C LEU A 90 -2.26 -8.98 0.81
N LEU A 91 -2.61 -8.61 2.05
CA LEU A 91 -2.78 -7.23 2.47
C LEU A 91 -1.68 -6.87 3.46
N LEU A 92 -0.79 -5.96 3.08
CA LEU A 92 0.17 -5.34 3.98
C LEU A 92 -0.41 -4.05 4.53
N VAL A 93 -0.71 -4.02 5.83
CA VAL A 93 -1.14 -2.81 6.53
C VAL A 93 0.09 -2.17 7.17
N ASN A 94 0.42 -0.96 6.71
CA ASN A 94 1.53 -0.18 7.26
C ASN A 94 0.98 0.98 8.09
N SER A 95 1.65 1.31 9.21
CA SER A 95 1.30 2.46 10.05
C SER A 95 2.53 3.33 10.27
N ALA A 96 2.43 4.62 9.93
CA ALA A 96 3.54 5.57 9.91
C ALA A 96 3.18 6.90 10.58
N ALA A 97 4.21 7.68 10.94
CA ALA A 97 4.07 9.04 11.44
C ALA A 97 5.17 9.94 10.85
N LEU A 98 4.90 11.25 10.70
CA LEU A 98 5.84 12.20 10.11
C LEU A 98 7.12 12.39 10.93
N TRP A 99 7.06 12.23 12.24
CA TRP A 99 8.21 12.32 13.15
C TRP A 99 9.11 11.07 13.14
N CYS A 100 8.64 9.97 12.57
CA CYS A 100 9.28 8.65 12.65
C CYS A 100 10.33 8.48 11.54
N SER A 101 11.60 8.58 11.86
CA SER A 101 12.70 8.46 10.88
C SER A 101 12.76 7.09 10.18
N ALA A 102 12.42 6.01 10.88
CA ALA A 102 12.33 4.68 10.29
C ALA A 102 11.16 4.59 9.28
N CYS A 103 10.02 5.26 9.58
CA CYS A 103 8.89 5.34 8.66
C CYS A 103 9.25 6.12 7.38
N LEU A 104 9.99 7.23 7.52
CA LEU A 104 10.47 8.01 6.37
C LEU A 104 11.36 7.14 5.46
N SER A 105 12.34 6.44 6.05
CA SER A 105 13.26 5.56 5.32
C SER A 105 12.53 4.40 4.63
N GLU A 106 11.56 3.77 5.30
CA GLU A 106 10.78 2.68 4.73
C GLU A 106 9.97 3.14 3.51
N HIS A 107 9.33 4.31 3.60
CA HIS A 107 8.53 4.84 2.50
C HIS A 107 9.34 5.26 1.26
N GLU A 108 10.65 5.42 1.36
CA GLU A 108 11.52 5.61 0.18
C GLU A 108 11.50 4.37 -0.75
N THR A 109 11.23 3.19 -0.22
CA THR A 109 11.27 1.92 -0.98
C THR A 109 9.92 1.25 -1.16
N LEU A 110 8.91 1.54 -0.32
CA LEU A 110 7.57 0.97 -0.41
C LEU A 110 6.94 1.08 -1.80
N PRO A 111 7.03 2.24 -2.51
CA PRO A 111 6.44 2.37 -3.84
C PRO A 111 7.04 1.40 -4.87
N ASP A 112 8.33 1.12 -4.79
CA ASP A 112 8.99 0.21 -5.72
C ASP A 112 8.61 -1.24 -5.43
N HIS A 113 8.61 -1.67 -4.17
CA HIS A 113 8.09 -2.98 -3.78
C HIS A 113 6.64 -3.19 -4.18
N TYR A 114 5.79 -2.17 -3.99
CA TYR A 114 4.39 -2.26 -4.42
C TYR A 114 4.26 -2.45 -5.93
N ARG A 115 4.98 -1.67 -6.74
CA ARG A 115 4.95 -1.79 -8.21
C ARG A 115 5.40 -3.18 -8.69
N GLU A 116 6.35 -3.78 -7.99
CA GLU A 116 6.87 -5.12 -8.32
C GLU A 116 5.89 -6.22 -7.91
N LEU A 117 5.28 -6.12 -6.71
CA LEU A 117 4.54 -7.22 -6.11
C LEU A 117 3.01 -7.10 -6.25
N ALA A 118 2.47 -5.92 -6.58
CA ALA A 118 1.03 -5.75 -6.82
C ALA A 118 0.49 -6.63 -7.95
N PRO A 119 1.21 -6.83 -9.08
CA PRO A 119 0.78 -7.78 -10.11
C PRO A 119 0.69 -9.24 -9.64
N LEU A 120 1.32 -9.57 -8.51
CA LEU A 120 1.28 -10.89 -7.88
C LEU A 120 0.22 -11.00 -6.78
N GLY A 121 -0.59 -9.96 -6.58
CA GLY A 121 -1.68 -9.95 -5.61
C GLY A 121 -1.38 -9.26 -4.27
N LEU A 122 -0.27 -8.52 -4.14
CA LEU A 122 -0.03 -7.69 -2.97
C LEU A 122 -0.84 -6.39 -3.05
N VAL A 123 -1.56 -6.05 -2.00
CA VAL A 123 -2.05 -4.70 -1.76
C VAL A 123 -1.41 -4.12 -0.50
N ILE A 124 -1.06 -2.84 -0.53
CA ILE A 124 -0.57 -2.08 0.63
C ILE A 124 -1.64 -1.06 1.01
N LEU A 125 -2.01 -1.01 2.30
CA LEU A 125 -2.78 0.06 2.91
C LEU A 125 -1.89 0.72 3.97
N SER A 126 -1.38 1.91 3.68
CA SER A 126 -0.59 2.65 4.66
C SER A 126 -1.43 3.73 5.34
N ALA A 127 -1.33 3.85 6.66
CA ALA A 127 -2.08 4.80 7.46
C ALA A 127 -1.14 5.73 8.24
N LEU A 128 -1.36 7.03 8.08
CA LEU A 128 -0.62 8.08 8.77
C LEU A 128 -1.37 8.47 10.04
N PHE A 129 -0.75 8.29 11.23
CA PHE A 129 -1.43 8.54 12.49
C PHE A 129 -1.05 9.86 13.17
N GLN A 130 0.17 10.37 12.98
CA GLN A 130 0.63 11.62 13.60
C GLN A 130 1.46 12.49 12.66
N ASP A 131 1.36 13.80 12.87
CA ASP A 131 2.17 14.82 12.23
C ASP A 131 3.61 14.88 12.80
N GLN A 132 4.41 15.85 12.33
CA GLN A 132 5.80 16.05 12.80
C GLN A 132 5.91 16.40 14.30
N LYS A 133 4.84 16.90 14.94
CA LYS A 133 4.82 17.31 16.35
C LYS A 133 4.25 16.22 17.27
N GLY A 134 3.67 15.17 16.69
CA GLY A 134 2.97 14.11 17.41
C GLY A 134 1.48 14.40 17.62
N ASP A 135 0.94 15.44 16.97
CA ASP A 135 -0.50 15.68 16.93
C ASP A 135 -1.16 14.73 15.89
N PRO A 136 -2.46 14.45 15.98
CA PRO A 136 -3.15 13.63 14.98
C PRO A 136 -2.94 14.14 13.56
N ALA A 137 -2.59 13.25 12.63
CA ALA A 137 -2.34 13.62 11.24
C ALA A 137 -3.64 14.08 10.54
N GLY A 138 -3.51 15.11 9.70
CA GLY A 138 -4.58 15.68 8.89
C GLY A 138 -4.36 15.47 7.39
N VAL A 139 -5.26 16.03 6.58
CA VAL A 139 -5.22 15.91 5.11
C VAL A 139 -3.97 16.54 4.52
N ASP A 140 -3.51 17.67 5.07
CA ASP A 140 -2.29 18.34 4.60
C ASP A 140 -1.05 17.46 4.84
N ASP A 141 -1.00 16.75 5.96
CA ASP A 141 0.07 15.80 6.29
C ASP A 141 0.07 14.60 5.34
N LEU A 142 -1.12 14.08 5.06
CA LEU A 142 -1.30 12.97 4.11
C LEU A 142 -0.90 13.39 2.69
N THR A 143 -1.29 14.59 2.27
CA THR A 143 -0.91 15.18 0.98
C THR A 143 0.61 15.31 0.86
N LEU A 144 1.25 15.90 1.88
CA LEU A 144 2.71 16.02 1.93
C LEU A 144 3.40 14.67 1.79
N TRP A 145 2.88 13.64 2.50
CA TRP A 145 3.43 12.29 2.47
C TRP A 145 3.31 11.66 1.10
N VAL A 146 2.12 11.68 0.52
CA VAL A 146 1.84 11.11 -0.80
C VAL A 146 2.69 11.74 -1.89
N GLU A 147 2.80 13.08 -1.89
CA GLU A 147 3.60 13.83 -2.88
C GLU A 147 5.09 13.59 -2.71
N THR A 148 5.57 13.48 -1.47
CA THR A 148 7.00 13.25 -1.18
C THR A 148 7.46 11.90 -1.70
N TYR A 149 6.64 10.85 -1.55
CA TYR A 149 7.01 9.48 -1.90
C TYR A 149 6.39 8.99 -3.21
N GLU A 150 5.65 9.85 -3.93
CA GLU A 150 4.94 9.47 -5.18
C GLU A 150 4.16 8.15 -4.99
N THR A 151 3.38 8.08 -3.90
CA THR A 151 2.78 6.85 -3.39
C THR A 151 1.71 6.28 -4.33
N PRO A 152 1.85 5.06 -4.88
CA PRO A 152 0.91 4.47 -5.83
C PRO A 152 -0.12 3.54 -5.19
N PHE A 153 -0.09 3.35 -3.87
CA PHE A 153 -0.95 2.45 -3.11
C PHE A 153 -1.88 3.23 -2.18
N PRO A 154 -2.94 2.58 -1.65
CA PRO A 154 -3.88 3.18 -0.70
C PRO A 154 -3.19 3.86 0.49
N MET A 155 -3.51 5.13 0.68
CA MET A 155 -3.03 5.96 1.79
C MET A 155 -4.19 6.48 2.62
N ALA A 156 -4.10 6.38 3.93
CA ALA A 156 -5.17 6.71 4.86
C ALA A 156 -4.71 7.58 6.03
N LEU A 157 -5.67 8.19 6.70
CA LEU A 157 -5.52 8.85 8.00
C LEU A 157 -6.00 7.92 9.10
N ASP A 158 -5.20 7.79 10.16
CA ASP A 158 -5.55 7.07 11.40
C ASP A 158 -5.36 7.99 12.63
N PRO A 159 -6.05 9.15 12.70
CA PRO A 159 -5.83 10.16 13.73
C PRO A 159 -6.16 9.65 15.14
N ASP A 160 -7.01 8.64 15.25
CA ASP A 160 -7.37 7.99 16.52
C ASP A 160 -6.43 6.82 16.87
N TYR A 161 -5.45 6.57 16.03
CA TYR A 161 -4.47 5.48 16.14
C TYR A 161 -5.11 4.11 16.39
N GLN A 162 -6.09 3.71 15.58
CA GLN A 162 -6.76 2.40 15.64
C GLN A 162 -5.74 1.26 15.51
N LEU A 163 -4.71 1.43 14.66
CA LEU A 163 -3.63 0.46 14.48
C LEU A 163 -2.74 0.31 15.72
N GLY A 164 -2.87 1.19 16.70
CA GLY A 164 -2.25 1.07 18.03
C GLY A 164 -2.69 -0.16 18.82
N ALA A 165 -3.79 -0.82 18.41
CA ALA A 165 -4.17 -2.12 18.93
C ALA A 165 -3.12 -3.22 18.65
N TYR A 166 -2.38 -3.09 17.55
CA TYR A 166 -1.37 -4.07 17.11
C TYR A 166 0.03 -3.74 17.60
N ALA A 167 0.36 -2.47 17.76
CA ALA A 167 1.68 -2.03 18.22
C ALA A 167 1.65 -0.61 18.82
N PRO A 168 2.45 -0.32 19.87
CA PRO A 168 2.53 1.03 20.42
C PRO A 168 3.21 2.00 19.44
N ALA A 169 2.81 3.28 19.44
CA ALA A 169 3.34 4.32 18.56
C ALA A 169 4.89 4.42 18.60
N ALA A 170 5.50 4.21 19.75
CA ALA A 170 6.95 4.25 19.93
C ALA A 170 7.72 3.17 19.15
N SER A 171 7.02 2.15 18.63
CA SER A 171 7.63 1.08 17.81
C SER A 171 7.31 1.22 16.32
N ALA A 172 6.83 2.39 15.87
CA ALA A 172 6.59 2.65 14.44
C ALA A 172 7.89 2.53 13.60
N PRO A 173 7.78 2.14 12.31
CA PRO A 173 6.56 1.71 11.63
C PRO A 173 6.02 0.37 12.14
N LEU A 174 4.70 0.17 12.00
CA LEU A 174 4.08 -1.15 12.06
C LEU A 174 3.90 -1.67 10.64
N ASN A 175 4.24 -2.92 10.42
CA ASN A 175 3.89 -3.68 9.22
C ASN A 175 3.13 -4.93 9.64
N LEU A 176 1.83 -4.97 9.36
CA LEU A 176 0.94 -6.09 9.65
C LEU A 176 0.61 -6.79 8.34
N LEU A 177 1.15 -8.00 8.16
CA LEU A 177 0.89 -8.81 6.97
C LEU A 177 -0.31 -9.71 7.21
N LEU A 178 -1.34 -9.55 6.39
CA LEU A 178 -2.59 -10.31 6.45
C LEU A 178 -2.74 -11.19 5.20
N ASP A 179 -3.31 -12.36 5.38
CA ASP A 179 -3.89 -13.15 4.29
C ASP A 179 -5.15 -12.42 3.77
N ALA A 180 -5.19 -12.04 2.50
CA ALA A 180 -6.34 -11.32 1.96
C ALA A 180 -7.59 -12.22 1.83
N ARG A 181 -7.44 -13.54 1.80
CA ARG A 181 -8.55 -14.49 1.69
C ARG A 181 -9.27 -14.74 3.02
N THR A 182 -8.59 -14.52 4.15
CA THR A 182 -9.12 -14.85 5.49
C THR A 182 -9.02 -13.69 6.48
N LEU A 183 -8.19 -12.69 6.20
CA LEU A 183 -7.73 -11.62 7.08
C LEU A 183 -7.05 -12.12 8.36
N GLU A 184 -6.52 -13.32 8.30
CA GLU A 184 -5.64 -13.87 9.32
C GLU A 184 -4.29 -13.13 9.32
N ILE A 185 -3.80 -12.81 10.50
CA ILE A 185 -2.49 -12.19 10.72
C ILE A 185 -1.41 -13.24 10.47
N LEU A 186 -0.67 -13.07 9.38
CA LEU A 186 0.45 -13.95 9.03
C LEU A 186 1.70 -13.58 9.80
N GLU A 187 1.98 -12.26 9.91
CA GLU A 187 3.12 -11.76 10.67
C GLU A 187 2.92 -10.27 11.05
N LYS A 188 3.65 -9.83 12.06
CA LYS A 188 3.64 -8.46 12.57
C LYS A 188 5.07 -7.98 12.82
N PHE A 189 5.47 -6.91 12.15
CA PHE A 189 6.79 -6.30 12.30
C PHE A 189 6.66 -4.89 12.87
N THR A 190 7.60 -4.49 13.70
CA THR A 190 7.71 -3.13 14.23
C THR A 190 9.13 -2.59 14.01
N GLY A 191 9.24 -1.30 13.72
CA GLY A 191 10.48 -0.70 13.27
C GLY A 191 10.83 -1.08 11.82
N ASP A 192 11.93 -0.57 11.29
CA ASP A 192 12.42 -0.90 9.95
C ASP A 192 12.91 -2.36 9.91
N GLN A 193 12.13 -3.23 9.32
CA GLN A 193 12.38 -4.66 9.18
C GLN A 193 12.35 -5.11 7.71
N GLY A 194 12.58 -4.22 6.76
CA GLY A 194 12.48 -4.51 5.33
C GLY A 194 13.30 -5.72 4.88
N THR A 195 14.46 -5.99 5.51
CA THR A 195 15.30 -7.16 5.21
C THR A 195 14.67 -8.51 5.57
N VAL A 196 13.62 -8.52 6.40
CA VAL A 196 12.86 -9.74 6.79
C VAL A 196 11.47 -9.72 6.15
N LEU A 197 10.82 -8.58 6.13
CA LEU A 197 9.46 -8.39 5.60
C LEU A 197 9.38 -8.81 4.12
N TRP A 198 10.22 -8.23 3.26
CA TRP A 198 10.08 -8.44 1.82
C TRP A 198 10.37 -9.88 1.37
N PRO A 199 11.43 -10.58 1.86
CA PRO A 199 11.60 -11.98 1.57
C PRO A 199 10.42 -12.85 2.02
N LEU A 200 9.74 -12.50 3.13
CA LEU A 200 8.55 -13.21 3.57
C LEU A 200 7.37 -12.96 2.63
N VAL A 201 7.11 -11.71 2.25
CA VAL A 201 6.02 -11.36 1.30
C VAL A 201 6.21 -12.07 -0.03
N GLU A 202 7.43 -12.05 -0.59
CA GLU A 202 7.77 -12.73 -1.84
C GLU A 202 7.57 -14.26 -1.74
N ALA A 203 8.01 -14.87 -0.64
CA ALA A 203 7.84 -16.30 -0.42
C ALA A 203 6.36 -16.71 -0.27
N GLU A 204 5.55 -15.87 0.40
CA GLU A 204 4.11 -16.12 0.54
C GLU A 204 3.37 -15.98 -0.79
N LEU A 205 3.69 -14.97 -1.61
CA LEU A 205 3.11 -14.80 -2.94
C LEU A 205 3.48 -15.97 -3.85
N ALA A 206 4.77 -16.36 -3.89
CA ALA A 206 5.22 -17.49 -4.70
C ALA A 206 4.57 -18.84 -4.29
N ARG A 207 4.32 -19.03 -2.99
CA ARG A 207 3.61 -20.22 -2.49
C ARG A 207 2.17 -20.28 -3.02
N ARG A 208 1.47 -19.14 -3.07
CA ARG A 208 0.08 -19.03 -3.49
C ARG A 208 -0.08 -19.17 -5.01
N GLU A 209 0.88 -18.67 -5.77
CA GLU A 209 0.90 -18.87 -7.24
C GLU A 209 1.02 -20.37 -7.62
N ALA A 210 1.56 -21.19 -6.73
CA ALA A 210 1.76 -22.62 -6.97
C ALA A 210 0.55 -23.51 -6.54
N GLU A 211 -0.46 -22.96 -5.89
CA GLU A 211 -1.68 -23.65 -5.46
C GLU A 211 -2.76 -23.67 -6.54
#